data_336cf24c5b9d1e9d51bbb10387611966
#
_entry.id   336cf24c5b9d1e9d51bbb10387611966
#
_cell.length_a   1.000
_cell.length_b   1.000
_cell.length_c   1.000
_cell.angle_alpha   90.00
_cell.angle_beta   90.00
_cell.angle_gamma   90.00
#
_symmetry.space_group_name_H-M   'P 1'
#
loop_
_entity.id
_entity.type
_entity.pdbx_description
1 polymer ?
#
loop_
_entity_poly.entity_id
_entity_poly.type
_entity_poly.pdbx_seq_one_letter_code
_entity_poly.pdbx_strand_id
1 'polypeptide(L)'
;MPENPVLVIGGGPAGLEAARGVADLGYHVKLVEKAERLGGMPILADYAALTPNMVNAEEAMGEMVQRIENDELIDIRTSTEVIRASGSAPALEIGLNGPGGEEDIQTGGVIVATGFQHFDPGKETQMYGYYEFDDVITLVDTERMLKAGKFVRPSTGEAPKQVCFIQCVGSRDRQIGNPWCSKVCCGIATKEAIEIRQLLPDCRVFIFYIDMRMYGFWEDEIYWKAQEKYHVNFIRGIVTEITKRGDQVVVKG
;
A
#
# COMPACT_ATOMS: atom_id res chain seq x y z
N MET A 1 17.09 32.43 1.47
CA MET A 1 16.41 31.17 1.15
C MET A 1 16.84 30.76 -0.25
N PRO A 2 16.95 29.50 -0.60
CA PRO A 2 17.21 29.12 -1.99
C PRO A 2 16.08 29.65 -2.87
N GLU A 3 16.42 30.22 -4.01
CA GLU A 3 15.46 30.84 -4.95
C GLU A 3 14.49 29.82 -5.56
N ASN A 4 14.91 28.55 -5.62
CA ASN A 4 14.15 27.48 -6.27
C ASN A 4 13.42 26.59 -5.21
N PRO A 5 12.15 26.22 -5.47
CA PRO A 5 11.39 25.34 -4.59
C PRO A 5 11.99 23.91 -4.54
N VAL A 6 11.62 23.15 -3.54
CA VAL A 6 11.84 21.68 -3.52
C VAL A 6 10.65 21.03 -4.21
N LEU A 7 10.92 20.16 -5.19
CA LEU A 7 9.89 19.34 -5.84
C LEU A 7 9.68 18.06 -5.04
N VAL A 8 8.43 17.76 -4.70
CA VAL A 8 8.02 16.47 -4.12
C VAL A 8 7.16 15.75 -5.16
N ILE A 9 7.56 14.53 -5.55
CA ILE A 9 6.87 13.74 -6.57
C ILE A 9 6.10 12.61 -5.90
N GLY A 10 4.75 12.70 -5.92
CA GLY A 10 3.80 11.78 -5.32
C GLY A 10 3.11 12.35 -4.09
N GLY A 11 1.77 12.34 -4.12
CA GLY A 11 0.88 12.88 -3.09
C GLY A 11 0.36 11.82 -2.12
N GLY A 12 1.08 10.70 -1.96
CA GLY A 12 0.80 9.69 -0.94
C GLY A 12 1.36 10.07 0.45
N PRO A 13 1.22 9.19 1.47
CA PRO A 13 1.63 9.50 2.84
C PRO A 13 3.07 10.03 2.96
N ALA A 14 4.00 9.42 2.23
CA ALA A 14 5.41 9.84 2.26
C ALA A 14 5.62 11.23 1.64
N GLY A 15 4.92 11.53 0.55
CA GLY A 15 5.03 12.83 -0.12
C GLY A 15 4.35 13.95 0.67
N LEU A 16 3.18 13.68 1.26
CA LEU A 16 2.48 14.62 2.15
C LEU A 16 3.36 15.02 3.34
N GLU A 17 3.96 14.02 4.00
CA GLU A 17 4.85 14.27 5.14
C GLU A 17 6.15 14.96 4.72
N ALA A 18 6.71 14.61 3.55
CA ALA A 18 7.89 15.28 3.01
C ALA A 18 7.60 16.74 2.66
N ALA A 19 6.47 17.03 2.02
CA ALA A 19 6.07 18.39 1.68
C ALA A 19 5.92 19.26 2.94
N ARG A 20 5.20 18.74 3.95
CA ARG A 20 5.04 19.38 5.24
C ARG A 20 6.40 19.65 5.90
N GLY A 21 7.25 18.62 6.02
CA GLY A 21 8.54 18.75 6.68
C GLY A 21 9.49 19.75 6.01
N VAL A 22 9.43 19.88 4.68
CA VAL A 22 10.21 20.89 3.94
C VAL A 22 9.64 22.29 4.17
N ALA A 23 8.32 22.46 4.17
CA ALA A 23 7.66 23.73 4.46
C ALA A 23 7.90 24.18 5.90
N ASP A 24 7.86 23.28 6.88
CA ASP A 24 8.20 23.56 8.29
C ASP A 24 9.63 24.12 8.46
N LEU A 25 10.54 23.79 7.54
CA LEU A 25 11.90 24.36 7.49
C LEU A 25 11.97 25.73 6.78
N GLY A 26 10.84 26.25 6.28
CA GLY A 26 10.71 27.53 5.65
C GLY A 26 11.04 27.52 4.13
N TYR A 27 11.08 26.37 3.48
CA TYR A 27 11.32 26.28 2.04
C TYR A 27 10.01 26.15 1.26
N HIS A 28 9.95 26.78 0.07
CA HIS A 28 8.87 26.57 -0.86
C HIS A 28 8.88 25.13 -1.41
N VAL A 29 7.71 24.53 -1.52
CA VAL A 29 7.50 23.17 -2.03
C VAL A 29 6.56 23.21 -3.23
N LYS A 30 6.89 22.46 -4.26
CA LYS A 30 5.94 22.08 -5.31
C LYS A 30 5.67 20.58 -5.17
N LEU A 31 4.43 20.22 -4.79
CA LEU A 31 3.98 18.83 -4.68
C LEU A 31 3.22 18.44 -5.94
N VAL A 32 3.71 17.46 -6.68
CA VAL A 32 3.03 16.93 -7.87
C VAL A 32 2.49 15.53 -7.63
N GLU A 33 1.24 15.31 -8.03
CA GLU A 33 0.56 14.02 -7.95
C GLU A 33 -0.15 13.73 -9.28
N LYS A 34 0.06 12.53 -9.83
CA LYS A 34 -0.54 12.12 -11.10
C LYS A 34 -2.03 11.85 -11.02
N ALA A 35 -2.52 11.43 -9.86
CA ALA A 35 -3.94 11.22 -9.62
C ALA A 35 -4.67 12.57 -9.42
N GLU A 36 -5.98 12.55 -9.57
CA GLU A 36 -6.84 13.71 -9.32
C GLU A 36 -6.92 14.06 -7.82
N ARG A 37 -6.60 13.10 -6.93
CA ARG A 37 -6.70 13.24 -5.47
C ARG A 37 -5.38 12.89 -4.80
N LEU A 38 -5.07 13.61 -3.72
CA LEU A 38 -4.01 13.27 -2.78
C LEU A 38 -4.42 12.09 -1.89
N GLY A 39 -3.44 11.49 -1.19
CA GLY A 39 -3.62 10.39 -0.26
C GLY A 39 -2.98 9.08 -0.73
N GLY A 40 -2.63 8.96 -2.02
CA GLY A 40 -1.91 7.81 -2.58
C GLY A 40 -2.66 6.48 -2.45
N MET A 41 -1.93 5.36 -2.33
CA MET A 41 -2.51 4.01 -2.29
C MET A 41 -3.58 3.80 -1.20
N PRO A 42 -3.48 4.35 0.01
CA PRO A 42 -4.55 4.23 1.00
C PRO A 42 -5.91 4.67 0.48
N ILE A 43 -5.96 5.72 -0.32
CA ILE A 43 -7.20 6.24 -0.92
C ILE A 43 -7.52 5.54 -2.24
N LEU A 44 -6.54 5.36 -3.13
CA LEU A 44 -6.75 4.79 -4.47
C LEU A 44 -7.13 3.31 -4.44
N ALA A 45 -6.66 2.56 -3.45
CA ALA A 45 -6.93 1.14 -3.27
C ALA A 45 -7.98 0.84 -2.19
N ASP A 46 -8.63 1.86 -1.64
CA ASP A 46 -9.69 1.74 -0.63
C ASP A 46 -9.27 0.99 0.64
N TYR A 47 -8.11 1.34 1.23
CA TYR A 47 -7.68 0.73 2.48
C TYR A 47 -8.67 1.00 3.61
N ALA A 48 -8.94 -0.03 4.41
CA ALA A 48 -9.80 0.08 5.59
C ALA A 48 -9.11 0.84 6.72
N ALA A 49 -7.88 0.43 7.04
CA ALA A 49 -7.13 1.03 8.14
C ALA A 49 -5.62 1.12 7.83
N LEU A 50 -4.93 1.98 8.57
CA LEU A 50 -3.47 2.13 8.53
C LEU A 50 -2.83 1.57 9.80
N THR A 51 -1.71 0.91 9.60
CA THR A 51 -0.83 0.44 10.68
C THR A 51 0.01 1.59 11.24
N PRO A 52 0.48 1.49 12.50
CA PRO A 52 0.29 0.39 13.44
C PRO A 52 -0.98 0.50 14.29
N ASN A 53 -1.58 1.69 14.37
CA ASN A 53 -2.65 2.01 15.32
C ASN A 53 -4.04 1.61 14.81
N MET A 54 -4.14 1.02 13.64
CA MET A 54 -5.40 0.60 13.01
C MET A 54 -6.40 1.78 12.87
N VAL A 55 -5.86 2.96 12.53
CA VAL A 55 -6.66 4.16 12.28
C VAL A 55 -7.35 4.05 10.92
N ASN A 56 -8.55 4.60 10.80
CA ASN A 56 -9.27 4.66 9.53
C ASN A 56 -8.39 5.35 8.47
N ALA A 57 -8.23 4.70 7.31
CA ALA A 57 -7.30 5.17 6.29
C ALA A 57 -7.74 6.50 5.67
N GLU A 58 -9.03 6.69 5.45
CA GLU A 58 -9.58 7.91 4.86
C GLU A 58 -9.46 9.11 5.80
N GLU A 59 -9.75 8.91 7.08
CA GLU A 59 -9.59 9.94 8.11
C GLU A 59 -8.12 10.34 8.26
N ALA A 60 -7.22 9.37 8.41
CA ALA A 60 -5.79 9.65 8.55
C ALA A 60 -5.20 10.37 7.34
N MET A 61 -5.59 9.97 6.13
CA MET A 61 -5.14 10.67 4.92
C MET A 61 -5.76 12.06 4.80
N GLY A 62 -7.04 12.21 5.15
CA GLY A 62 -7.72 13.51 5.18
C GLY A 62 -7.02 14.50 6.11
N GLU A 63 -6.62 14.07 7.30
CA GLU A 63 -5.85 14.90 8.24
C GLU A 63 -4.47 15.30 7.66
N MET A 64 -3.77 14.39 6.99
CA MET A 64 -2.49 14.71 6.38
C MET A 64 -2.63 15.73 5.23
N VAL A 65 -3.65 15.59 4.40
CA VAL A 65 -3.95 16.51 3.31
C VAL A 65 -4.30 17.90 3.86
N GLN A 66 -5.19 17.98 4.86
CA GLN A 66 -5.58 19.26 5.48
C GLN A 66 -4.39 20.05 6.05
N ARG A 67 -3.37 19.37 6.55
CA ARG A 67 -2.17 20.02 7.11
C ARG A 67 -1.35 20.78 6.06
N ILE A 68 -1.45 20.39 4.79
CA ILE A 68 -0.67 21.01 3.71
C ILE A 68 -1.49 21.89 2.79
N GLU A 69 -2.82 21.66 2.68
CA GLU A 69 -3.69 22.42 1.74
C GLU A 69 -3.75 23.93 2.03
N ASN A 70 -3.56 24.31 3.29
CA ASN A 70 -3.61 25.72 3.72
C ASN A 70 -2.23 26.33 3.96
N ASP A 71 -1.15 25.63 3.60
CA ASP A 71 0.21 26.12 3.77
C ASP A 71 0.65 26.94 2.54
N GLU A 72 0.90 28.22 2.74
CA GLU A 72 1.29 29.17 1.69
C GLU A 72 2.64 28.81 1.01
N LEU A 73 3.45 27.96 1.66
CA LEU A 73 4.73 27.50 1.11
C LEU A 73 4.56 26.30 0.20
N ILE A 74 3.37 25.67 0.11
CA ILE A 74 3.14 24.41 -0.63
C ILE A 74 2.22 24.67 -1.84
N ASP A 75 2.77 24.58 -3.05
CA ASP A 75 2.02 24.57 -4.31
C ASP A 75 1.66 23.14 -4.68
N ILE A 76 0.37 22.79 -4.60
CA ILE A 76 -0.15 21.44 -4.88
C ILE A 76 -0.63 21.36 -6.31
N ARG A 77 -0.12 20.36 -7.07
CA ARG A 77 -0.47 20.07 -8.46
C ARG A 77 -0.92 18.63 -8.61
N THR A 78 -2.24 18.39 -8.57
CA THR A 78 -2.85 17.10 -8.92
C THR A 78 -2.98 16.93 -10.44
N SER A 79 -3.29 15.72 -10.89
CA SER A 79 -3.36 15.37 -12.33
C SER A 79 -2.12 15.80 -13.11
N THR A 80 -0.95 15.78 -12.46
CA THR A 80 0.31 16.32 -12.98
C THR A 80 1.43 15.29 -12.90
N GLU A 81 2.11 15.06 -14.00
CA GLU A 81 3.22 14.09 -14.08
C GLU A 81 4.54 14.77 -14.43
N VAL A 82 5.64 14.24 -13.90
CA VAL A 82 6.99 14.60 -14.32
C VAL A 82 7.31 13.84 -15.61
N ILE A 83 7.58 14.56 -16.69
CA ILE A 83 7.87 13.98 -18.01
C ILE A 83 9.34 14.11 -18.41
N ARG A 84 10.09 15.00 -17.77
CA ARG A 84 11.49 15.27 -18.08
C ARG A 84 12.22 15.78 -16.85
N ALA A 85 13.49 15.42 -16.71
CA ALA A 85 14.38 15.97 -15.70
C ALA A 85 15.78 16.12 -16.30
N SER A 86 16.43 17.25 -16.06
CA SER A 86 17.79 17.54 -16.52
C SER A 86 18.51 18.48 -15.54
N GLY A 87 19.81 18.70 -15.76
CA GLY A 87 20.62 19.57 -14.92
C GLY A 87 21.13 18.89 -13.65
N SER A 88 21.49 19.69 -12.66
CA SER A 88 22.00 19.25 -11.36
C SER A 88 21.62 20.23 -10.26
N ALA A 89 21.52 19.74 -9.01
CA ALA A 89 21.26 20.60 -7.87
C ALA A 89 22.34 21.70 -7.75
N PRO A 90 21.97 22.93 -7.40
CA PRO A 90 20.66 23.38 -6.92
C PRO A 90 19.74 23.96 -8.02
N ALA A 91 19.96 23.66 -9.28
CA ALA A 91 19.21 24.17 -10.43
C ALA A 91 18.84 23.03 -11.38
N LEU A 92 17.94 22.16 -10.92
CA LEU A 92 17.36 21.10 -11.75
C LEU A 92 16.23 21.68 -12.62
N GLU A 93 16.19 21.29 -13.89
CA GLU A 93 15.12 21.63 -14.83
C GLU A 93 14.17 20.43 -14.94
N ILE A 94 12.90 20.64 -14.62
CA ILE A 94 11.87 19.60 -14.59
C ILE A 94 10.73 19.98 -15.53
N GLY A 95 10.43 19.11 -16.46
CA GLY A 95 9.23 19.20 -17.30
C GLY A 95 8.05 18.52 -16.60
N LEU A 96 6.97 19.24 -16.45
CA LEU A 96 5.69 18.76 -15.91
C LEU A 96 4.66 18.72 -17.02
N ASN A 97 3.71 17.78 -16.95
CA ASN A 97 2.53 17.74 -17.81
C ASN A 97 1.29 17.61 -16.91
N GLY A 98 0.40 18.59 -16.98
CA GLY A 98 -0.81 18.66 -16.17
C GLY A 98 -2.01 19.19 -16.95
N PRO A 99 -3.13 19.52 -16.27
CA PRO A 99 -4.36 20.01 -16.93
C PRO A 99 -4.16 21.27 -17.78
N GLY A 100 -3.15 22.09 -17.45
CA GLY A 100 -2.78 23.30 -18.22
C GLY A 100 -1.85 23.04 -19.40
N GLY A 101 -1.44 21.80 -19.63
CA GLY A 101 -0.42 21.41 -20.62
C GLY A 101 0.95 21.25 -20.00
N GLU A 102 1.98 21.27 -20.87
CA GLU A 102 3.37 21.14 -20.45
C GLU A 102 3.92 22.46 -19.91
N GLU A 103 4.66 22.38 -18.79
CA GLU A 103 5.43 23.50 -18.25
C GLU A 103 6.83 23.05 -17.81
N ASP A 104 7.81 23.93 -17.91
CA ASP A 104 9.15 23.73 -17.36
C ASP A 104 9.34 24.55 -16.09
N ILE A 105 9.83 23.89 -15.04
CA ILE A 105 10.13 24.53 -13.75
C ILE A 105 11.59 24.32 -13.36
N GLN A 106 12.14 25.25 -12.59
CA GLN A 106 13.41 25.05 -11.89
C GLN A 106 13.17 24.66 -10.44
N THR A 107 13.95 23.69 -9.94
CA THR A 107 13.87 23.23 -8.56
C THR A 107 15.26 23.09 -7.94
N GLY A 108 15.36 23.41 -6.64
CA GLY A 108 16.59 23.27 -5.87
C GLY A 108 16.94 21.84 -5.49
N GLY A 109 15.93 20.96 -5.43
CA GLY A 109 16.07 19.55 -5.12
C GLY A 109 14.78 18.79 -5.39
N VAL A 110 14.87 17.46 -5.44
CA VAL A 110 13.73 16.57 -5.71
C VAL A 110 13.63 15.49 -4.63
N ILE A 111 12.44 15.29 -4.09
CA ILE A 111 12.08 14.17 -3.22
C ILE A 111 11.15 13.25 -4.01
N VAL A 112 11.57 12.00 -4.22
CA VAL A 112 10.80 11.00 -4.93
C VAL A 112 9.99 10.17 -3.94
N ALA A 113 8.67 10.31 -3.97
CA ALA A 113 7.70 9.65 -3.08
C ALA A 113 6.60 8.94 -3.88
N THR A 114 6.96 8.33 -5.02
CA THR A 114 6.03 7.77 -6.02
C THR A 114 5.32 6.49 -5.59
N GLY A 115 5.64 5.96 -4.39
CA GLY A 115 4.98 4.79 -3.82
C GLY A 115 5.28 3.48 -4.57
N PHE A 116 4.28 2.62 -4.65
CA PHE A 116 4.37 1.32 -5.31
C PHE A 116 3.04 0.98 -6.01
N GLN A 117 3.07 -0.03 -6.87
CA GLN A 117 1.87 -0.63 -7.47
C GLN A 117 1.65 -2.02 -6.87
N HIS A 118 0.38 -2.36 -6.62
CA HIS A 118 0.03 -3.71 -6.23
C HIS A 118 0.31 -4.68 -7.36
N PHE A 119 0.86 -5.83 -7.00
CA PHE A 119 1.09 -6.90 -7.96
C PHE A 119 -0.24 -7.54 -8.35
N ASP A 120 -0.44 -7.73 -9.65
CA ASP A 120 -1.56 -8.49 -10.19
C ASP A 120 -1.13 -9.94 -10.44
N PRO A 121 -1.52 -10.88 -9.57
CA PRO A 121 -1.06 -12.26 -9.67
C PRO A 121 -1.57 -12.97 -10.94
N GLY A 122 -2.63 -12.47 -11.56
CA GLY A 122 -3.17 -13.04 -12.78
C GLY A 122 -2.33 -12.79 -14.03
N LYS A 123 -1.47 -11.76 -14.01
CA LYS A 123 -0.61 -11.42 -15.15
C LYS A 123 0.69 -12.24 -15.19
N GLU A 124 1.22 -12.59 -14.03
CA GLU A 124 2.60 -13.09 -13.91
C GLU A 124 2.64 -14.55 -13.45
N THR A 125 1.66 -14.99 -12.66
CA THR A 125 1.62 -16.36 -12.14
C THR A 125 0.20 -16.83 -11.94
N GLN A 126 -0.05 -18.08 -12.31
CA GLN A 126 -1.34 -18.74 -12.08
C GLN A 126 -1.24 -19.83 -10.99
N MET A 127 -0.11 -19.89 -10.28
CA MET A 127 0.14 -20.93 -9.28
C MET A 127 -0.93 -21.04 -8.22
N TYR A 128 -1.59 -19.93 -7.90
CA TYR A 128 -2.53 -19.85 -6.79
C TYR A 128 -3.99 -19.75 -7.25
N GLY A 129 -4.28 -19.88 -8.56
CA GLY A 129 -5.64 -19.92 -9.08
C GLY A 129 -6.41 -18.60 -8.99
N TYR A 130 -5.70 -17.45 -8.91
CA TYR A 130 -6.33 -16.13 -9.06
C TYR A 130 -6.95 -16.04 -10.47
N TYR A 131 -8.16 -15.56 -10.60
CA TYR A 131 -9.03 -15.62 -11.78
C TYR A 131 -9.61 -17.01 -12.11
N GLU A 132 -9.17 -18.09 -11.44
CA GLU A 132 -9.72 -19.42 -11.61
C GLU A 132 -10.73 -19.78 -10.51
N PHE A 133 -10.41 -19.37 -9.28
CA PHE A 133 -11.24 -19.62 -8.10
C PHE A 133 -11.73 -18.32 -7.49
N ASP A 134 -13.05 -18.13 -7.43
CA ASP A 134 -13.66 -16.90 -6.88
C ASP A 134 -13.20 -16.55 -5.47
N ASP A 135 -12.91 -17.57 -4.64
CA ASP A 135 -12.47 -17.39 -3.24
C ASP A 135 -10.95 -17.17 -3.10
N VAL A 136 -10.22 -17.02 -4.19
CA VAL A 136 -8.82 -16.55 -4.19
C VAL A 136 -8.78 -15.09 -4.57
N ILE A 137 -8.47 -14.25 -3.59
CA ILE A 137 -8.53 -12.79 -3.70
C ILE A 137 -7.19 -12.14 -3.34
N THR A 138 -7.02 -10.89 -3.68
CA THR A 138 -5.83 -10.11 -3.32
C THR A 138 -6.00 -9.44 -1.96
N LEU A 139 -4.88 -8.91 -1.39
CA LEU A 139 -4.95 -8.04 -0.20
C LEU A 139 -5.80 -6.79 -0.47
N VAL A 140 -5.77 -6.23 -1.67
CA VAL A 140 -6.60 -5.07 -2.03
C VAL A 140 -8.09 -5.40 -1.99
N ASP A 141 -8.49 -6.59 -2.44
CA ASP A 141 -9.89 -7.03 -2.36
C ASP A 141 -10.30 -7.22 -0.88
N THR A 142 -9.39 -7.75 -0.06
CA THR A 142 -9.57 -7.86 1.39
C THR A 142 -9.78 -6.49 2.03
N GLU A 143 -8.94 -5.50 1.71
CA GLU A 143 -9.08 -4.12 2.21
C GLU A 143 -10.45 -3.53 1.90
N ARG A 144 -10.93 -3.67 0.67
CA ARG A 144 -12.25 -3.20 0.25
C ARG A 144 -13.39 -3.86 1.02
N MET A 145 -13.30 -5.17 1.25
CA MET A 145 -14.27 -5.89 2.06
C MET A 145 -14.27 -5.43 3.51
N LEU A 146 -13.09 -5.23 4.10
CA LEU A 146 -12.93 -4.74 5.47
C LEU A 146 -13.44 -3.30 5.62
N LYS A 147 -13.14 -2.42 4.66
CA LYS A 147 -13.66 -1.05 4.61
C LYS A 147 -15.19 -1.03 4.54
N ALA A 148 -15.79 -1.97 3.82
CA ALA A 148 -17.24 -2.13 3.75
C ALA A 148 -17.85 -2.78 5.02
N GLY A 149 -17.04 -3.17 6.00
CA GLY A 149 -17.50 -3.85 7.21
C GLY A 149 -18.07 -5.26 6.97
N LYS A 150 -17.77 -5.86 5.82
CA LYS A 150 -18.32 -7.16 5.42
C LYS A 150 -17.27 -8.01 4.72
N PHE A 151 -16.75 -8.98 5.44
CA PHE A 151 -15.80 -9.95 4.88
C PHE A 151 -16.46 -11.29 4.61
N VAL A 152 -16.60 -11.66 3.33
CA VAL A 152 -17.35 -12.83 2.87
C VAL A 152 -16.59 -13.58 1.77
N ARG A 153 -16.94 -14.84 1.56
CA ARG A 153 -16.51 -15.62 0.39
C ARG A 153 -17.18 -15.06 -0.87
N PRO A 154 -16.44 -14.65 -1.89
CA PRO A 154 -17.04 -14.17 -3.14
C PRO A 154 -17.97 -15.21 -3.80
N SER A 155 -17.64 -16.50 -3.72
CA SER A 155 -18.42 -17.57 -4.32
C SER A 155 -19.80 -17.80 -3.71
N THR A 156 -20.00 -17.49 -2.42
CA THR A 156 -21.25 -17.82 -1.69
C THR A 156 -21.90 -16.62 -1.00
N GLY A 157 -21.15 -15.54 -0.78
CA GLY A 157 -21.60 -14.42 0.04
C GLY A 157 -21.65 -14.69 1.56
N GLU A 158 -21.18 -15.86 2.00
CA GLU A 158 -21.15 -16.26 3.42
C GLU A 158 -19.81 -15.92 4.07
N ALA A 159 -19.82 -15.74 5.40
CA ALA A 159 -18.60 -15.53 6.16
C ALA A 159 -17.69 -16.78 6.09
N PRO A 160 -16.38 -16.62 5.81
CA PRO A 160 -15.46 -17.73 5.77
C PRO A 160 -15.21 -18.29 7.19
N LYS A 161 -15.07 -19.61 7.30
CA LYS A 161 -14.63 -20.28 8.54
C LYS A 161 -13.11 -20.28 8.69
N GLN A 162 -12.40 -20.17 7.57
CA GLN A 162 -10.94 -20.14 7.51
C GLN A 162 -10.47 -19.20 6.41
N VAL A 163 -9.39 -18.48 6.68
CA VAL A 163 -8.69 -17.62 5.73
C VAL A 163 -7.21 -17.95 5.74
N CYS A 164 -6.61 -17.98 4.56
CA CYS A 164 -5.20 -18.28 4.40
C CYS A 164 -4.54 -17.18 3.58
N PHE A 165 -3.58 -16.47 4.19
CA PHE A 165 -2.73 -15.52 3.49
C PHE A 165 -1.48 -16.20 2.96
N ILE A 166 -1.12 -15.92 1.72
CA ILE A 166 0.09 -16.42 1.07
C ILE A 166 1.01 -15.24 0.81
N GLN A 167 2.16 -15.23 1.48
CA GLN A 167 3.14 -14.17 1.36
C GLN A 167 4.06 -14.34 0.14
N CYS A 168 4.68 -13.25 -0.26
CA CYS A 168 5.70 -13.20 -1.32
C CYS A 168 5.19 -13.52 -2.73
N VAL A 169 3.88 -13.49 -2.99
CA VAL A 169 3.34 -13.61 -4.35
C VAL A 169 3.78 -12.39 -5.16
N GLY A 170 4.45 -12.60 -6.30
CA GLY A 170 4.99 -11.53 -7.13
C GLY A 170 6.23 -10.82 -6.57
N SER A 171 6.86 -11.37 -5.51
CA SER A 171 8.00 -10.80 -4.84
C SER A 171 8.92 -11.91 -4.33
N ARG A 172 10.25 -11.69 -4.31
CA ARG A 172 11.28 -12.71 -4.04
C ARG A 172 11.26 -13.87 -5.04
N ASP A 173 10.79 -13.60 -6.24
CA ASP A 173 10.65 -14.55 -7.33
C ASP A 173 11.50 -14.13 -8.53
N ARG A 174 12.52 -14.93 -8.83
CA ARG A 174 13.42 -14.70 -9.97
C ARG A 174 12.79 -15.06 -11.31
N GLN A 175 11.78 -15.93 -11.31
CA GLN A 175 11.13 -16.39 -12.55
C GLN A 175 10.36 -15.26 -13.23
N ILE A 176 9.78 -14.36 -12.43
CA ILE A 176 9.06 -13.20 -12.93
C ILE A 176 9.87 -11.89 -12.88
N GLY A 177 11.19 -11.97 -12.61
CA GLY A 177 12.07 -10.81 -12.59
C GLY A 177 12.03 -9.96 -11.31
N ASN A 178 11.35 -10.40 -10.24
CA ASN A 178 11.21 -9.70 -8.97
C ASN A 178 11.96 -10.38 -7.81
N PRO A 179 13.32 -10.42 -7.82
CA PRO A 179 14.09 -11.15 -6.81
C PRO A 179 14.09 -10.50 -5.42
N TRP A 180 13.67 -9.26 -5.30
CA TRP A 180 13.66 -8.48 -4.05
C TRP A 180 12.37 -8.66 -3.26
N CYS A 181 12.41 -8.30 -1.98
CA CYS A 181 11.25 -8.25 -1.10
C CYS A 181 10.51 -6.92 -1.26
N SER A 182 9.17 -6.95 -1.34
CA SER A 182 8.32 -5.75 -1.35
C SER A 182 8.37 -4.97 -0.03
N LYS A 183 8.74 -5.61 1.08
CA LYS A 183 8.84 -5.07 2.46
C LYS A 183 7.53 -4.62 3.11
N VAL A 184 6.42 -4.62 2.39
CA VAL A 184 5.12 -4.13 2.89
C VAL A 184 4.12 -5.25 3.17
N CYS A 185 4.17 -6.37 2.43
CA CYS A 185 3.13 -7.40 2.47
C CYS A 185 2.98 -8.06 3.85
N CYS A 186 4.07 -8.26 4.61
CA CYS A 186 3.98 -8.86 5.94
C CYS A 186 3.14 -8.00 6.90
N GLY A 187 3.38 -6.70 6.93
CA GLY A 187 2.60 -5.77 7.75
C GLY A 187 1.14 -5.69 7.32
N ILE A 188 0.88 -5.59 6.01
CA ILE A 188 -0.48 -5.51 5.46
C ILE A 188 -1.26 -6.79 5.77
N ALA A 189 -0.75 -7.96 5.43
CA ALA A 189 -1.45 -9.23 5.68
C ALA A 189 -1.70 -9.48 7.16
N THR A 190 -0.76 -9.10 8.04
CA THR A 190 -0.94 -9.25 9.49
C THR A 190 -2.00 -8.28 10.02
N LYS A 191 -2.03 -7.04 9.52
CA LYS A 191 -3.07 -6.06 9.82
C LYS A 191 -4.45 -6.60 9.42
N GLU A 192 -4.62 -7.02 8.17
CA GLU A 192 -5.87 -7.57 7.66
C GLU A 192 -6.32 -8.82 8.44
N ALA A 193 -5.37 -9.68 8.82
CA ALA A 193 -5.64 -10.83 9.68
C ALA A 193 -6.23 -10.43 11.04
N ILE A 194 -5.71 -9.35 11.65
CA ILE A 194 -6.26 -8.77 12.88
C ILE A 194 -7.69 -8.26 12.64
N GLU A 195 -7.91 -7.49 11.57
CA GLU A 195 -9.23 -6.93 11.24
C GLU A 195 -10.27 -8.02 10.97
N ILE A 196 -9.89 -9.07 10.23
CA ILE A 196 -10.75 -10.25 10.01
C ILE A 196 -11.10 -10.93 11.35
N ARG A 197 -10.13 -11.10 12.25
CA ARG A 197 -10.37 -11.69 13.58
C ARG A 197 -11.24 -10.81 14.48
N GLN A 198 -11.20 -9.50 14.31
CA GLN A 198 -12.09 -8.57 15.00
C GLN A 198 -13.52 -8.65 14.46
N LEU A 199 -13.67 -8.70 13.15
CA LEU A 199 -14.97 -8.77 12.47
C LEU A 199 -15.62 -10.15 12.60
N LEU A 200 -14.82 -11.22 12.50
CA LEU A 200 -15.23 -12.62 12.51
C LEU A 200 -14.43 -13.41 13.58
N PRO A 201 -14.82 -13.33 14.87
CA PRO A 201 -14.05 -13.94 15.96
C PRO A 201 -13.88 -15.48 15.86
N ASP A 202 -14.78 -16.17 15.19
CA ASP A 202 -14.73 -17.62 14.98
C ASP A 202 -13.96 -18.06 13.74
N CYS A 203 -13.57 -17.11 12.87
CA CYS A 203 -12.80 -17.39 11.69
C CYS A 203 -11.33 -17.71 12.04
N ARG A 204 -10.82 -18.85 11.62
CA ARG A 204 -9.41 -19.19 11.78
C ARG A 204 -8.59 -18.52 10.68
N VAL A 205 -7.53 -17.82 11.06
CA VAL A 205 -6.65 -17.12 10.10
C VAL A 205 -5.25 -17.70 10.14
N PHE A 206 -4.71 -17.99 8.97
CA PHE A 206 -3.37 -18.53 8.75
C PHE A 206 -2.58 -17.63 7.83
N ILE A 207 -1.29 -17.40 8.12
CA ILE A 207 -0.36 -16.67 7.27
C ILE A 207 0.81 -17.59 6.94
N PHE A 208 0.93 -18.00 5.67
CA PHE A 208 2.11 -18.72 5.17
C PHE A 208 3.18 -17.72 4.74
N TYR A 209 4.40 -17.88 5.25
CA TYR A 209 5.49 -16.96 5.03
C TYR A 209 6.86 -17.66 4.90
N ILE A 210 7.77 -17.07 4.15
CA ILE A 210 9.17 -17.52 4.05
C ILE A 210 9.98 -16.94 5.21
N ASP A 211 9.97 -15.62 5.36
CA ASP A 211 10.51 -14.86 6.49
C ASP A 211 9.54 -13.74 6.83
N MET A 212 9.32 -13.52 8.12
CA MET A 212 8.53 -12.38 8.60
C MET A 212 9.42 -11.13 8.61
N ARG A 213 9.03 -10.13 7.83
CA ARG A 213 9.80 -8.89 7.64
C ARG A 213 9.14 -7.71 8.34
N MET A 214 8.90 -7.87 9.63
CA MET A 214 8.49 -6.80 10.54
C MET A 214 9.60 -6.61 11.59
N TYR A 215 9.92 -5.36 11.92
CA TYR A 215 11.06 -5.04 12.75
C TYR A 215 10.70 -3.98 13.79
N GLY A 216 11.29 -4.07 14.98
CA GLY A 216 11.12 -3.11 16.07
C GLY A 216 9.65 -2.90 16.42
N PHE A 217 9.20 -1.66 16.38
CA PHE A 217 7.83 -1.29 16.75
C PHE A 217 6.72 -2.11 16.03
N TRP A 218 6.92 -2.47 14.76
CA TRP A 218 5.96 -3.29 14.01
C TRP A 218 5.89 -4.74 14.50
N GLU A 219 6.98 -5.25 15.06
CA GLU A 219 7.02 -6.58 15.63
C GLU A 219 6.16 -6.63 16.89
N ASP A 220 6.31 -5.66 17.79
CA ASP A 220 5.54 -5.62 19.04
C ASP A 220 4.06 -5.28 18.80
N GLU A 221 3.78 -4.24 18.06
CA GLU A 221 2.42 -3.69 17.93
C GLU A 221 1.53 -4.47 16.96
N ILE A 222 2.11 -5.21 16.03
CA ILE A 222 1.35 -5.94 15.00
C ILE A 222 1.57 -7.45 15.09
N TYR A 223 2.82 -7.91 14.98
CA TYR A 223 3.09 -9.35 14.85
C TYR A 223 2.76 -10.14 16.13
N TRP A 224 3.33 -9.75 17.26
CA TRP A 224 3.04 -10.43 18.53
C TRP A 224 1.59 -10.27 18.94
N LYS A 225 1.02 -9.10 18.76
CA LYS A 225 -0.39 -8.83 19.02
C LYS A 225 -1.33 -9.70 18.16
N ALA A 226 -0.99 -9.94 16.89
CA ALA A 226 -1.76 -10.85 16.03
C ALA A 226 -1.76 -12.29 16.56
N GLN A 227 -0.62 -12.78 17.07
CA GLN A 227 -0.52 -14.12 17.63
C GLN A 227 -1.21 -14.25 19.00
N GLU A 228 -0.85 -13.37 19.92
CA GLU A 228 -1.23 -13.52 21.34
C GLU A 228 -2.69 -13.11 21.58
N LYS A 229 -3.13 -12.01 20.98
CA LYS A 229 -4.48 -11.48 21.21
C LYS A 229 -5.50 -11.97 20.21
N TYR A 230 -5.12 -12.07 18.94
CA TYR A 230 -6.06 -12.41 17.86
C TYR A 230 -5.94 -13.85 17.37
N HIS A 231 -4.98 -14.63 17.93
CA HIS A 231 -4.78 -16.04 17.62
C HIS A 231 -4.61 -16.31 16.11
N VAL A 232 -3.90 -15.42 15.42
CA VAL A 232 -3.49 -15.63 14.04
C VAL A 232 -2.38 -16.67 13.99
N ASN A 233 -2.51 -17.66 13.11
CA ASN A 233 -1.54 -18.75 12.98
C ASN A 233 -0.50 -18.41 11.93
N PHE A 234 0.76 -18.32 12.32
CA PHE A 234 1.87 -18.08 11.42
C PHE A 234 2.57 -19.40 11.07
N ILE A 235 2.59 -19.77 9.79
CA ILE A 235 3.17 -21.02 9.30
C ILE A 235 4.35 -20.69 8.40
N ARG A 236 5.55 -21.06 8.83
CA ARG A 236 6.74 -20.90 8.00
C ARG A 236 6.77 -21.99 6.94
N GLY A 237 6.60 -21.61 5.69
CA GLY A 237 6.54 -22.53 4.56
C GLY A 237 6.16 -21.80 3.28
N ILE A 238 6.23 -22.54 2.18
CA ILE A 238 5.82 -22.05 0.85
C ILE A 238 4.59 -22.84 0.42
N VAL A 239 3.52 -22.14 0.10
CA VAL A 239 2.37 -22.76 -0.55
C VAL A 239 2.78 -23.17 -1.96
N THR A 240 2.56 -24.44 -2.28
CA THR A 240 2.96 -25.02 -3.57
C THR A 240 1.82 -25.11 -4.55
N GLU A 241 0.59 -25.20 -4.07
CA GLU A 241 -0.58 -25.39 -4.92
C GLU A 241 -1.86 -24.95 -4.21
N ILE A 242 -2.79 -24.39 -5.00
CA ILE A 242 -4.20 -24.22 -4.61
C ILE A 242 -5.05 -25.06 -5.56
N THR A 243 -5.95 -25.85 -4.98
CA THR A 243 -6.88 -26.70 -5.72
C THR A 243 -8.31 -26.52 -5.21
N LYS A 244 -9.30 -27.00 -5.94
CA LYS A 244 -10.70 -26.98 -5.52
C LYS A 244 -11.16 -28.37 -5.11
N ARG A 245 -11.88 -28.46 -3.98
CA ARG A 245 -12.57 -29.69 -3.55
C ARG A 245 -14.01 -29.35 -3.18
N GLY A 246 -14.96 -29.71 -4.05
CA GLY A 246 -16.35 -29.28 -3.90
C GLY A 246 -16.46 -27.75 -4.02
N ASP A 247 -17.02 -27.12 -3.02
CA ASP A 247 -17.17 -25.68 -2.86
C ASP A 247 -16.01 -25.00 -2.11
N GLN A 248 -15.00 -25.76 -1.72
CA GLN A 248 -13.87 -25.28 -0.91
C GLN A 248 -12.60 -25.19 -1.73
N VAL A 249 -11.81 -24.16 -1.43
CA VAL A 249 -10.42 -24.02 -1.88
C VAL A 249 -9.50 -24.74 -0.89
N VAL A 250 -8.60 -25.57 -1.41
CA VAL A 250 -7.62 -26.33 -0.62
C VAL A 250 -6.23 -25.79 -0.90
N VAL A 251 -5.58 -25.30 0.16
CA VAL A 251 -4.21 -24.79 0.13
C VAL A 251 -3.25 -25.89 0.57
N LYS A 252 -2.21 -26.15 -0.23
CA LYS A 252 -1.15 -27.12 0.05
C LYS A 252 0.19 -26.41 0.19
N GLY A 253 0.97 -26.76 1.22
CA GLY A 253 2.29 -26.18 1.47
C GLY A 253 3.13 -27.07 2.38
#